data_cffc6998611019438a43dc235e32e7d9
#
_entry.id   cffc6998611019438a43dc235e32e7d9
#
_cell.length_a   1.000
_cell.length_b   1.000
_cell.length_c   1.000
_cell.angle_alpha   90.00
_cell.angle_beta   90.00
_cell.angle_gamma   90.00
#
_symmetry.space_group_name_H-M   'P 1'
#
loop_
_entity.id
_entity.type
_entity.pdbx_description
1 polymer ?
#
loop_
_entity_poly.entity_id
_entity_poly.type
_entity_poly.pdbx_seq_one_letter_code
_entity_poly.pdbx_strand_id
1 'polypeptide(L)'
;MIYVFVVYALIKSYLIITVYQQSYYDIGAYLKHFIHNFFFYDTLVLLVLGLSLLSSNIAVLSICSIVIFLYSFVYLYMRKHLKFTHRILRLIIYLIIYILLIGWIPTLNLWCYALFEFSIIPLLVFEYAISNLMNRKYVNLAKKKIREFDGKKLIITGSYGKTSTKVLANQIFNLYYKSIATPKSFNTKLGIARFVNGNYVDLYDYLILEFGASKKGDIKDLIDIAKPDIAIITEIGYMHIDTFKSIDNIIREKMLLAENADIAVLNYENDYIRNYEFVNCPKVVSYGINHGDYRALNINNQEFDFYYKDEFIEHFDINLLGTHSILNLLGILSIIHYLRLDIKKVSRISKVLESEKNRLEIKKIGSRVILDDSFNSNLKGFKGALNILKAQQGKRILLTPGIVEVNKYLKQINDELSTSIAACCDVVILVGIRQTKDLYYKLKPYNLEIYVVNDFFEGYSLYQAINKCYKGTALLIENDLPDLYKRRFII
;
A
#
# COMPACT_ATOMS: atom_id res chain seq x y z
N MET A 1 25.38 34.13 -17.90
CA MET A 1 25.01 32.74 -18.27
C MET A 1 25.23 31.70 -17.17
N ILE A 2 26.39 31.67 -16.51
CA ILE A 2 26.72 30.70 -15.45
C ILE A 2 25.66 30.69 -14.32
N TYR A 3 25.26 31.84 -13.78
CA TYR A 3 24.29 31.94 -12.71
C TYR A 3 22.89 31.38 -13.12
N VAL A 4 22.45 31.64 -14.35
CA VAL A 4 21.18 31.14 -14.88
C VAL A 4 21.24 29.64 -15.04
N PHE A 5 22.37 29.10 -15.53
CA PHE A 5 22.61 27.66 -15.60
C PHE A 5 22.57 27.01 -14.24
N VAL A 6 23.24 27.57 -13.24
CA VAL A 6 23.25 27.01 -11.88
C VAL A 6 21.80 26.94 -11.29
N VAL A 7 21.04 28.03 -11.43
CA VAL A 7 19.63 28.05 -10.96
C VAL A 7 18.79 27.01 -11.69
N TYR A 8 18.90 26.93 -13.01
CA TYR A 8 18.23 25.91 -13.81
C TYR A 8 18.62 24.50 -13.37
N ALA A 9 19.93 24.22 -13.24
CA ALA A 9 20.46 22.93 -12.84
C ALA A 9 19.94 22.50 -11.45
N LEU A 10 19.85 23.42 -10.49
CA LEU A 10 19.30 23.16 -9.17
C LEU A 10 17.82 22.80 -9.21
N ILE A 11 17.02 23.56 -9.96
CA ILE A 11 15.59 23.31 -10.09
C ILE A 11 15.33 21.97 -10.79
N LYS A 12 16.02 21.71 -11.91
CA LYS A 12 15.91 20.43 -12.64
C LYS A 12 16.40 19.26 -11.80
N SER A 13 17.49 19.40 -11.05
CA SER A 13 17.95 18.37 -10.12
C SER A 13 16.91 18.02 -9.08
N TYR A 14 16.25 19.01 -8.50
CA TYR A 14 15.16 18.76 -7.53
C TYR A 14 14.00 18.00 -8.17
N LEU A 15 13.62 18.35 -9.41
CA LEU A 15 12.57 17.67 -10.15
C LEU A 15 12.93 16.20 -10.44
N ILE A 16 14.14 15.97 -10.95
CA ILE A 16 14.64 14.64 -11.29
C ILE A 16 14.67 13.75 -10.06
N ILE A 17 15.21 14.26 -8.94
CA ILE A 17 15.26 13.54 -7.67
C ILE A 17 13.83 13.22 -7.17
N THR A 18 12.90 14.17 -7.28
CA THR A 18 11.51 13.98 -6.87
C THR A 18 10.83 12.89 -7.69
N VAL A 19 10.98 12.93 -9.01
CA VAL A 19 10.44 11.89 -9.91
C VAL A 19 11.08 10.54 -9.65
N TYR A 20 12.38 10.50 -9.44
CA TYR A 20 13.11 9.27 -9.13
C TYR A 20 12.65 8.67 -7.78
N GLN A 21 12.43 9.50 -6.76
CA GLN A 21 11.86 9.04 -5.50
C GLN A 21 10.42 8.52 -5.67
N GLN A 22 9.58 9.22 -6.45
CA GLN A 22 8.21 8.81 -6.74
C GLN A 22 8.14 7.52 -7.58
N SER A 23 9.17 7.25 -8.37
CA SER A 23 9.34 5.97 -9.10
C SER A 23 9.91 4.86 -8.20
N TYR A 24 9.82 5.01 -6.88
CA TYR A 24 10.38 4.07 -5.89
C TYR A 24 11.86 3.74 -6.13
N TYR A 25 12.62 4.71 -6.68
CA TYR A 25 14.02 4.56 -7.04
C TYR A 25 14.30 3.46 -8.09
N ASP A 26 13.29 3.09 -8.86
CA ASP A 26 13.43 2.19 -9.99
C ASP A 26 13.83 2.98 -11.24
N ILE A 27 15.00 2.63 -11.81
CA ILE A 27 15.54 3.35 -12.97
C ILE A 27 14.69 3.09 -14.20
N GLY A 28 14.15 1.87 -14.37
CA GLY A 28 13.30 1.53 -15.51
C GLY A 28 11.99 2.32 -15.49
N ALA A 29 11.35 2.41 -14.32
CA ALA A 29 10.15 3.23 -14.13
C ALA A 29 10.46 4.72 -14.32
N TYR A 30 11.61 5.21 -13.82
CA TYR A 30 12.07 6.58 -14.03
C TYR A 30 12.31 6.88 -15.51
N LEU A 31 13.04 6.03 -16.23
CA LEU A 31 13.32 6.22 -17.65
C LEU A 31 12.05 6.19 -18.51
N LYS A 32 11.11 5.29 -18.21
CA LYS A 32 9.80 5.25 -18.90
C LYS A 32 9.03 6.56 -18.67
N HIS A 33 9.03 7.07 -17.44
CA HIS A 33 8.42 8.36 -17.13
C HIS A 33 9.15 9.51 -17.81
N PHE A 34 10.48 9.50 -17.80
CA PHE A 34 11.35 10.50 -18.44
C PHE A 34 11.07 10.55 -19.95
N ILE A 35 11.12 9.43 -20.68
CA ILE A 35 10.87 9.36 -22.11
C ILE A 35 9.46 9.87 -22.45
N HIS A 36 8.43 9.44 -21.69
CA HIS A 36 7.06 9.85 -21.94
C HIS A 36 6.84 11.35 -21.75
N ASN A 37 7.49 11.95 -20.75
CA ASN A 37 7.32 13.37 -20.44
C ASN A 37 8.31 14.25 -21.21
N PHE A 38 9.48 13.73 -21.62
CA PHE A 38 10.46 14.45 -22.44
C PHE A 38 9.84 14.99 -23.73
N PHE A 39 9.07 14.17 -24.44
CA PHE A 39 8.37 14.60 -25.66
C PHE A 39 7.28 15.66 -25.41
N PHE A 40 6.71 15.75 -24.23
CA PHE A 40 5.61 16.68 -23.93
C PHE A 40 6.08 17.98 -23.26
N TYR A 41 7.08 17.91 -22.41
CA TYR A 41 7.47 19.02 -21.54
C TYR A 41 8.85 19.62 -21.88
N ASP A 42 9.78 18.81 -22.34
CA ASP A 42 11.13 19.28 -22.64
C ASP A 42 11.29 19.77 -24.08
N THR A 43 10.36 19.44 -24.97
CA THR A 43 10.27 20.06 -26.32
C THR A 43 10.07 21.57 -26.23
N LEU A 44 9.30 22.08 -25.29
CA LEU A 44 9.17 23.54 -25.09
C LEU A 44 10.50 24.16 -24.66
N VAL A 45 11.21 23.51 -23.76
CA VAL A 45 12.54 23.94 -23.31
C VAL A 45 13.54 23.87 -24.45
N LEU A 46 13.50 22.82 -25.26
CA LEU A 46 14.36 22.66 -26.45
C LEU A 46 14.04 23.69 -27.54
N LEU A 47 12.77 24.02 -27.77
CA LEU A 47 12.35 25.10 -28.69
C LEU A 47 12.85 26.45 -28.22
N VAL A 48 12.69 26.77 -26.93
CA VAL A 48 13.16 28.02 -26.34
C VAL A 48 14.69 28.10 -26.38
N LEU A 49 15.39 26.97 -26.16
CA LEU A 49 16.84 26.87 -26.32
C LEU A 49 17.26 27.03 -27.77
N GLY A 50 16.54 26.46 -28.73
CA GLY A 50 16.77 26.61 -30.16
C GLY A 50 16.61 28.07 -30.61
N LEU A 51 15.58 28.76 -30.15
CA LEU A 51 15.39 30.20 -30.41
C LEU A 51 16.51 31.06 -29.80
N SER A 52 17.03 30.68 -28.64
CA SER A 52 18.14 31.40 -28.01
C SER A 52 19.48 31.18 -28.71
N LEU A 53 19.64 30.07 -29.45
CA LEU A 53 20.82 29.82 -30.31
C LEU A 53 20.82 30.68 -31.56
N LEU A 54 19.63 31.06 -32.04
CA LEU A 54 19.45 31.88 -33.23
C LEU A 54 19.59 33.40 -32.95
N SER A 55 19.65 33.79 -31.69
CA SER A 55 19.72 35.20 -31.28
C SER A 55 20.87 35.47 -30.33
N SER A 56 21.72 36.44 -30.71
CA SER A 56 22.76 37.02 -29.84
C SER A 56 22.22 38.13 -28.94
N ASN A 57 20.91 38.44 -29.01
CA ASN A 57 20.30 39.52 -28.28
C ASN A 57 20.08 39.12 -26.78
N ILE A 58 20.69 39.90 -25.89
CA ILE A 58 20.61 39.69 -24.43
C ILE A 58 19.15 39.68 -23.92
N ALA A 59 18.28 40.51 -24.49
CA ALA A 59 16.87 40.57 -24.11
C ALA A 59 16.14 39.26 -24.42
N VAL A 60 16.39 38.66 -25.59
CA VAL A 60 15.82 37.37 -25.98
C VAL A 60 16.33 36.24 -25.05
N LEU A 61 17.61 36.22 -24.75
CA LEU A 61 18.21 35.25 -23.82
C LEU A 61 17.63 35.36 -22.40
N SER A 62 17.37 36.60 -21.93
CA SER A 62 16.76 36.84 -20.64
C SER A 62 15.30 36.36 -20.60
N ILE A 63 14.51 36.64 -21.63
CA ILE A 63 13.12 36.15 -21.75
C ILE A 63 13.08 34.63 -21.78
N CYS A 64 13.93 33.99 -22.58
CA CYS A 64 14.04 32.51 -22.63
C CYS A 64 14.35 31.91 -21.25
N SER A 65 15.28 32.53 -20.50
CA SER A 65 15.65 32.11 -19.16
C SER A 65 14.51 32.21 -18.18
N ILE A 66 13.74 33.32 -18.23
CA ILE A 66 12.55 33.54 -17.41
C ILE A 66 11.46 32.50 -17.73
N VAL A 67 11.21 32.21 -19.00
CA VAL A 67 10.22 31.23 -19.43
C VAL A 67 10.59 29.82 -18.91
N ILE A 68 11.86 29.43 -19.02
CA ILE A 68 12.37 28.14 -18.50
C ILE A 68 12.21 28.09 -16.97
N PHE A 69 12.52 29.19 -16.28
CA PHE A 69 12.39 29.28 -14.84
C PHE A 69 10.92 29.16 -14.38
N LEU A 70 10.02 29.93 -14.97
CA LEU A 70 8.58 29.91 -14.67
C LEU A 70 7.98 28.53 -14.95
N TYR A 71 8.32 27.94 -16.09
CA TYR A 71 7.90 26.60 -16.44
C TYR A 71 8.35 25.54 -15.40
N SER A 72 9.62 25.58 -15.01
CA SER A 72 10.17 24.67 -14.02
C SER A 72 9.52 24.87 -12.65
N PHE A 73 9.21 26.12 -12.28
CA PHE A 73 8.53 26.46 -11.03
C PHE A 73 7.09 25.94 -11.00
N VAL A 74 6.31 26.11 -12.08
CA VAL A 74 4.94 25.56 -12.20
C VAL A 74 4.96 24.05 -12.09
N TYR A 75 5.91 23.39 -12.77
CA TYR A 75 6.05 21.94 -12.71
C TYR A 75 6.41 21.43 -11.31
N LEU A 76 7.23 22.18 -10.56
CA LEU A 76 7.57 21.94 -9.15
C LEU A 76 6.34 22.02 -8.25
N TYR A 77 5.51 23.05 -8.44
CA TYR A 77 4.31 23.28 -7.63
C TYR A 77 3.29 22.15 -7.81
N MET A 78 3.27 21.51 -8.96
CA MET A 78 2.34 20.41 -9.29
C MET A 78 2.76 19.04 -8.75
N ARG A 79 3.94 18.91 -8.12
CA ARG A 79 4.47 17.63 -7.65
C ARG A 79 4.41 17.49 -6.13
N LYS A 80 4.36 16.24 -5.67
CA LYS A 80 4.46 15.92 -4.25
C LYS A 80 5.84 16.31 -3.71
N HIS A 81 5.87 16.86 -2.49
CA HIS A 81 7.13 17.26 -1.86
C HIS A 81 8.13 16.11 -1.71
N LEU A 82 9.39 16.41 -1.94
CA LEU A 82 10.52 15.51 -1.74
C LEU A 82 10.62 15.13 -0.26
N LYS A 83 10.71 13.82 0.03
CA LYS A 83 11.01 13.34 1.39
C LYS A 83 12.51 13.18 1.54
N PHE A 84 13.13 13.92 2.45
CA PHE A 84 14.55 13.82 2.72
C PHE A 84 14.87 12.48 3.40
N THR A 85 15.62 11.65 2.67
CA THR A 85 16.18 10.37 3.12
C THR A 85 17.69 10.42 2.98
N HIS A 86 18.42 9.53 3.66
CA HIS A 86 19.87 9.42 3.46
C HIS A 86 20.28 9.19 2.00
N ARG A 87 19.43 8.50 1.23
CA ARG A 87 19.62 8.28 -0.21
C ARG A 87 19.51 9.60 -0.98
N ILE A 88 18.50 10.40 -0.66
CA ILE A 88 18.32 11.73 -1.27
C ILE A 88 19.44 12.67 -0.91
N LEU A 89 19.92 12.66 0.34
CA LEU A 89 21.07 13.48 0.75
C LEU A 89 22.32 13.11 -0.04
N ARG A 90 22.61 11.83 -0.25
CA ARG A 90 23.74 11.43 -1.11
C ARG A 90 23.57 11.93 -2.55
N LEU A 91 22.37 11.78 -3.13
CA LEU A 91 22.09 12.30 -4.47
C LEU A 91 22.29 13.81 -4.57
N ILE A 92 21.84 14.56 -3.57
CA ILE A 92 22.08 16.03 -3.53
C ILE A 92 23.56 16.34 -3.48
N ILE A 93 24.34 15.65 -2.66
CA ILE A 93 25.79 15.85 -2.59
C ILE A 93 26.44 15.56 -3.95
N TYR A 94 26.09 14.43 -4.59
CA TYR A 94 26.62 14.08 -5.91
C TYR A 94 26.26 15.13 -6.97
N LEU A 95 25.05 15.66 -6.94
CA LEU A 95 24.59 16.69 -7.87
C LEU A 95 25.29 18.03 -7.63
N ILE A 96 25.52 18.42 -6.38
CA ILE A 96 26.29 19.63 -6.06
C ILE A 96 27.71 19.51 -6.61
N ILE A 97 28.39 18.40 -6.33
CA ILE A 97 29.76 18.14 -6.86
C ILE A 97 29.73 18.17 -8.39
N TYR A 98 28.72 17.54 -9.02
CA TYR A 98 28.57 17.50 -10.47
C TYR A 98 28.37 18.91 -11.07
N ILE A 99 27.52 19.75 -10.49
CA ILE A 99 27.25 21.12 -10.92
C ILE A 99 28.52 21.98 -10.78
N LEU A 100 29.25 21.80 -9.68
CA LEU A 100 30.54 22.51 -9.47
C LEU A 100 31.58 22.11 -10.52
N LEU A 101 31.70 20.84 -10.86
CA LEU A 101 32.60 20.33 -11.89
C LEU A 101 32.26 20.88 -13.29
N ILE A 102 30.97 20.91 -13.65
CA ILE A 102 30.55 21.50 -14.93
C ILE A 102 30.76 23.01 -14.95
N GLY A 103 30.53 23.70 -13.84
CA GLY A 103 30.72 25.15 -13.73
C GLY A 103 32.17 25.61 -13.97
N TRP A 104 33.13 24.71 -13.90
CA TRP A 104 34.54 24.97 -14.21
C TRP A 104 34.88 24.89 -15.72
N ILE A 105 33.90 24.47 -16.57
CA ILE A 105 34.11 24.37 -18.02
C ILE A 105 33.95 25.77 -18.62
N PRO A 106 35.02 26.37 -19.22
CA PRO A 106 35.00 27.75 -19.68
C PRO A 106 34.04 28.06 -20.82
N THR A 107 33.64 27.03 -21.57
CA THR A 107 32.72 27.12 -22.73
C THR A 107 31.34 26.55 -22.39
N LEU A 108 30.64 27.16 -21.42
CA LEU A 108 29.24 26.81 -21.11
C LEU A 108 28.34 27.31 -22.25
N ASN A 109 28.16 26.48 -23.26
CA ASN A 109 27.22 26.69 -24.34
C ASN A 109 25.82 26.24 -23.94
N LEU A 110 24.79 26.76 -24.61
CA LEU A 110 23.37 26.35 -24.43
C LEU A 110 23.15 24.84 -24.50
N TRP A 111 24.01 24.09 -25.19
CA TRP A 111 23.99 22.62 -25.19
C TRP A 111 24.13 21.99 -23.80
N CYS A 112 24.78 22.68 -22.85
CA CYS A 112 24.90 22.19 -21.48
C CYS A 112 23.54 22.12 -20.79
N TYR A 113 22.58 22.98 -21.13
CA TYR A 113 21.22 22.93 -20.62
C TYR A 113 20.46 21.72 -21.16
N ALA A 114 20.53 21.47 -22.46
CA ALA A 114 19.85 20.33 -23.09
C ALA A 114 20.45 18.98 -22.68
N LEU A 115 21.77 18.92 -22.52
CA LEU A 115 22.49 17.70 -22.14
C LEU A 115 22.49 17.45 -20.63
N PHE A 116 22.15 18.44 -19.81
CA PHE A 116 22.19 18.32 -18.35
C PHE A 116 21.31 17.17 -17.84
N GLU A 117 20.10 17.02 -18.36
CA GLU A 117 19.19 15.95 -17.96
C GLU A 117 19.71 14.55 -18.31
N PHE A 118 20.29 14.40 -19.50
CA PHE A 118 20.90 13.14 -19.93
C PHE A 118 22.14 12.79 -19.10
N SER A 119 22.91 13.79 -18.71
CA SER A 119 24.15 13.63 -17.95
C SER A 119 23.91 13.24 -16.48
N ILE A 120 22.72 13.45 -15.94
CA ILE A 120 22.34 12.99 -14.60
C ILE A 120 22.00 11.48 -14.57
N ILE A 121 21.58 10.89 -15.69
CA ILE A 121 21.20 9.47 -15.74
C ILE A 121 22.33 8.55 -15.24
N PRO A 122 23.60 8.69 -15.68
CA PRO A 122 24.71 7.91 -15.13
C PRO A 122 24.85 8.05 -13.60
N LEU A 123 24.60 9.25 -13.06
CA LEU A 123 24.66 9.50 -11.62
C LEU A 123 23.54 8.74 -10.85
N LEU A 124 22.34 8.69 -11.41
CA LEU A 124 21.23 7.90 -10.85
C LEU A 124 21.53 6.41 -10.92
N VAL A 125 22.15 5.93 -12.00
CA VAL A 125 22.60 4.54 -12.15
C VAL A 125 23.66 4.20 -11.11
N PHE A 126 24.62 5.08 -10.91
CA PHE A 126 25.69 4.93 -9.91
C PHE A 126 25.10 4.87 -8.49
N GLU A 127 24.21 5.80 -8.14
CA GLU A 127 23.54 5.78 -6.83
C GLU A 127 22.68 4.51 -6.63
N TYR A 128 22.02 4.06 -7.69
CA TYR A 128 21.27 2.79 -7.66
C TYR A 128 22.20 1.60 -7.35
N ALA A 129 23.35 1.53 -7.99
CA ALA A 129 24.33 0.48 -7.75
C ALA A 129 24.87 0.49 -6.31
N ILE A 130 25.26 1.68 -5.80
CA ILE A 130 25.73 1.85 -4.41
C ILE A 130 24.64 1.46 -3.42
N SER A 131 23.42 1.98 -3.61
CA SER A 131 22.28 1.65 -2.74
C SER A 131 21.99 0.16 -2.73
N ASN A 132 22.08 -0.51 -3.88
CA ASN A 132 21.88 -1.98 -3.95
C ASN A 132 22.98 -2.74 -3.20
N LEU A 133 24.23 -2.31 -3.28
CA LEU A 133 25.32 -2.92 -2.53
C LEU A 133 25.11 -2.75 -1.00
N MET A 134 24.75 -1.54 -0.57
CA MET A 134 24.44 -1.27 0.84
C MET A 134 23.24 -2.11 1.32
N ASN A 135 22.19 -2.15 0.52
CA ASN A 135 20.97 -2.93 0.83
C ASN A 135 21.28 -4.42 0.93
N ARG A 136 22.11 -4.98 0.03
CA ARG A 136 22.55 -6.40 0.09
C ARG A 136 23.28 -6.70 1.39
N LYS A 137 24.25 -5.86 1.78
CA LYS A 137 24.97 -6.02 3.06
C LYS A 137 24.00 -5.99 4.25
N TYR A 138 23.06 -5.05 4.23
CA TYR A 138 22.07 -4.89 5.30
C TYR A 138 21.10 -6.07 5.39
N VAL A 139 20.65 -6.60 4.26
CA VAL A 139 19.80 -7.80 4.19
C VAL A 139 20.58 -9.05 4.64
N ASN A 140 21.86 -9.18 4.24
CA ASN A 140 22.70 -10.32 4.65
C ASN A 140 22.94 -10.33 6.16
N LEU A 141 23.07 -9.16 6.81
CA LEU A 141 23.16 -9.07 8.26
C LEU A 141 21.86 -9.58 8.92
N ALA A 142 20.70 -9.20 8.40
CA ALA A 142 19.42 -9.72 8.91
C ALA A 142 19.27 -11.23 8.70
N LYS A 143 19.69 -11.75 7.53
CA LYS A 143 19.73 -13.20 7.28
C LYS A 143 20.58 -13.94 8.32
N LYS A 144 21.75 -13.40 8.66
CA LYS A 144 22.62 -13.98 9.68
C LYS A 144 21.90 -14.03 11.03
N LYS A 145 21.35 -12.91 11.50
CA LYS A 145 20.61 -12.85 12.77
C LYS A 145 19.43 -13.82 12.82
N ILE A 146 18.66 -13.95 11.72
CA ILE A 146 17.54 -14.91 11.66
C ILE A 146 18.00 -16.36 11.67
N ARG A 147 19.15 -16.69 11.07
CA ARG A 147 19.72 -18.04 11.15
C ARG A 147 20.19 -18.42 12.55
N GLU A 148 20.66 -17.44 13.31
CA GLU A 148 21.12 -17.60 14.70
C GLU A 148 19.94 -17.53 15.69
N PHE A 149 18.73 -17.19 15.24
CA PHE A 149 17.54 -17.10 16.07
C PHE A 149 16.94 -18.47 16.38
N ASP A 150 16.90 -18.86 17.66
CA ASP A 150 16.41 -20.16 18.13
C ASP A 150 14.88 -20.25 18.26
N GLY A 151 14.19 -19.11 18.26
CA GLY A 151 12.73 -19.05 18.37
C GLY A 151 12.01 -19.44 17.06
N LYS A 152 10.68 -19.40 17.11
CA LYS A 152 9.81 -19.75 15.99
C LYS A 152 9.42 -18.53 15.14
N LYS A 153 9.26 -18.75 13.86
CA LYS A 153 8.86 -17.73 12.89
C LYS A 153 7.44 -18.02 12.39
N LEU A 154 6.50 -17.17 12.85
CA LEU A 154 5.15 -17.11 12.32
C LEU A 154 5.10 -16.08 11.20
N ILE A 155 4.88 -16.51 9.98
CA ILE A 155 4.91 -15.63 8.82
C ILE A 155 3.55 -15.58 8.14
N ILE A 156 3.07 -14.37 7.86
CA ILE A 156 1.73 -14.12 7.36
C ILE A 156 1.82 -13.51 5.95
N THR A 157 1.09 -14.09 5.00
CA THR A 157 0.91 -13.51 3.66
C THR A 157 -0.53 -13.63 3.19
N GLY A 158 -0.83 -12.97 2.09
CA GLY A 158 -2.14 -12.94 1.44
C GLY A 158 -2.27 -11.69 0.57
N SER A 159 -3.35 -11.57 -0.17
CA SER A 159 -3.70 -10.32 -0.83
C SER A 159 -4.25 -9.33 0.19
N TYR A 160 -5.14 -9.77 1.06
CA TYR A 160 -5.84 -8.96 2.06
C TYR A 160 -5.70 -9.57 3.46
N GLY A 161 -5.94 -8.80 4.52
CA GLY A 161 -5.96 -9.27 5.90
C GLY A 161 -4.61 -9.44 6.60
N LYS A 162 -3.47 -9.42 5.89
CA LYS A 162 -2.13 -9.66 6.45
C LYS A 162 -1.80 -8.87 7.71
N THR A 163 -1.90 -7.55 7.64
CA THR A 163 -1.50 -6.66 8.73
C THR A 163 -2.43 -6.81 9.94
N SER A 164 -3.73 -6.93 9.71
CA SER A 164 -4.71 -7.16 10.79
C SER A 164 -4.45 -8.49 11.48
N THR A 165 -4.23 -9.57 10.71
CA THR A 165 -3.87 -10.89 11.28
C THR A 165 -2.55 -10.81 12.07
N LYS A 166 -1.53 -10.10 11.57
CA LYS A 166 -0.26 -9.91 12.27
C LYS A 166 -0.43 -9.20 13.61
N VAL A 167 -1.23 -8.12 13.65
CA VAL A 167 -1.49 -7.37 14.88
C VAL A 167 -2.22 -8.23 15.91
N LEU A 168 -3.26 -8.94 15.49
CA LEU A 168 -3.99 -9.88 16.34
C LEU A 168 -3.08 -11.04 16.81
N ALA A 169 -2.28 -11.61 15.91
CA ALA A 169 -1.33 -12.67 16.25
C ALA A 169 -0.36 -12.23 17.34
N ASN A 170 0.19 -11.01 17.25
CA ASN A 170 1.13 -10.51 18.26
C ASN A 170 0.45 -10.29 19.61
N GLN A 171 -0.78 -9.76 19.65
CA GLN A 171 -1.54 -9.61 20.88
C GLN A 171 -1.82 -10.97 21.55
N ILE A 172 -2.24 -11.96 20.77
CA ILE A 172 -2.63 -13.28 21.27
C ILE A 172 -1.40 -14.11 21.65
N PHE A 173 -0.35 -14.14 20.84
CA PHE A 173 0.87 -14.88 21.15
C PHE A 173 1.56 -14.36 22.41
N ASN A 174 1.48 -13.06 22.70
CA ASN A 174 2.01 -12.47 23.93
C ASN A 174 1.29 -12.93 25.22
N LEU A 175 0.15 -13.65 25.12
CA LEU A 175 -0.46 -14.32 26.29
C LEU A 175 0.30 -15.59 26.72
N TYR A 176 1.12 -16.14 25.84
CA TYR A 176 1.78 -17.44 26.06
C TYR A 176 3.30 -17.37 25.94
N TYR A 177 3.80 -16.49 25.09
CA TYR A 177 5.21 -16.38 24.68
C TYR A 177 5.64 -14.93 24.62
N LYS A 178 6.93 -14.67 24.64
CA LYS A 178 7.45 -13.37 24.27
C LYS A 178 7.46 -13.26 22.74
N SER A 179 6.54 -12.51 22.15
CA SER A 179 6.48 -12.32 20.72
C SER A 179 6.72 -10.89 20.31
N ILE A 180 7.31 -10.70 19.12
CA ILE A 180 7.47 -9.40 18.49
C ILE A 180 7.06 -9.47 17.02
N ALA A 181 6.32 -8.46 16.56
CA ALA A 181 5.85 -8.38 15.19
C ALA A 181 6.48 -7.22 14.42
N THR A 182 6.61 -7.38 13.09
CA THR A 182 7.01 -6.29 12.21
C THR A 182 6.06 -5.10 12.37
N PRO A 183 6.59 -3.86 12.58
CA PRO A 183 5.75 -2.68 12.76
C PRO A 183 5.09 -2.27 11.45
N LYS A 184 3.90 -1.68 11.52
CA LYS A 184 3.16 -1.18 10.36
C LYS A 184 3.14 -2.22 9.22
N SER A 185 3.32 -1.79 7.98
CA SER A 185 3.40 -2.64 6.78
C SER A 185 4.86 -2.94 6.37
N PHE A 186 5.76 -3.24 7.33
CA PHE A 186 7.13 -3.68 7.04
C PHE A 186 7.10 -5.12 6.51
N ASN A 187 6.82 -5.28 5.23
CA ASN A 187 6.57 -6.55 4.55
C ASN A 187 7.44 -6.78 3.32
N THR A 188 8.44 -5.91 3.11
CA THR A 188 9.44 -6.01 2.04
C THR A 188 10.79 -6.47 2.58
N LYS A 189 11.72 -6.91 1.71
CA LYS A 189 13.09 -7.33 2.11
C LYS A 189 13.77 -6.31 3.03
N LEU A 190 13.74 -5.03 2.65
CA LEU A 190 14.36 -3.97 3.45
C LEU A 190 13.56 -3.67 4.72
N GLY A 191 12.23 -3.78 4.68
CA GLY A 191 11.38 -3.64 5.85
C GLY A 191 11.68 -4.70 6.90
N ILE A 192 11.73 -5.97 6.49
CA ILE A 192 12.12 -7.11 7.35
C ILE A 192 13.54 -6.94 7.88
N ALA A 193 14.50 -6.63 6.98
CA ALA A 193 15.89 -6.42 7.40
C ALA A 193 16.03 -5.27 8.39
N ARG A 194 15.29 -4.17 8.21
CA ARG A 194 15.29 -3.05 9.14
C ARG A 194 14.74 -3.43 10.51
N PHE A 195 13.66 -4.21 10.52
CA PHE A 195 13.08 -4.71 11.77
C PHE A 195 14.06 -5.61 12.51
N VAL A 196 14.61 -6.63 11.85
CA VAL A 196 15.53 -7.61 12.45
C VAL A 196 16.82 -6.97 12.92
N ASN A 197 17.42 -6.07 12.13
CA ASN A 197 18.66 -5.41 12.49
C ASN A 197 18.49 -4.36 13.60
N GLY A 198 17.30 -3.76 13.69
CA GLY A 198 16.98 -2.73 14.68
C GLY A 198 16.49 -3.26 16.03
N ASN A 199 16.31 -4.58 16.16
CA ASN A 199 15.81 -5.20 17.39
C ASN A 199 16.73 -6.33 17.86
N TYR A 200 16.67 -6.62 19.16
CA TYR A 200 17.30 -7.79 19.79
C TYR A 200 16.34 -8.98 19.67
N VAL A 201 16.28 -9.59 18.48
CA VAL A 201 15.31 -10.65 18.15
C VAL A 201 15.49 -11.89 19.05
N ASP A 202 16.69 -12.15 19.53
CA ASP A 202 17.04 -13.28 20.40
C ASP A 202 16.35 -13.22 21.79
N LEU A 203 15.76 -12.11 22.16
CA LEU A 203 14.99 -11.96 23.40
C LEU A 203 13.55 -12.50 23.32
N TYR A 204 13.14 -12.98 22.16
CA TYR A 204 11.77 -13.39 21.87
C TYR A 204 11.69 -14.88 21.52
N ASP A 205 10.56 -15.50 21.87
CA ASP A 205 10.24 -16.89 21.52
C ASP A 205 9.64 -16.96 20.09
N TYR A 206 8.92 -15.91 19.68
CA TYR A 206 8.28 -15.83 18.36
C TYR A 206 8.58 -14.52 17.63
N LEU A 207 9.00 -14.64 16.39
CA LEU A 207 9.01 -13.56 15.40
C LEU A 207 7.79 -13.65 14.50
N ILE A 208 6.94 -12.62 14.51
CA ILE A 208 5.75 -12.54 13.68
C ILE A 208 6.03 -11.58 12.53
N LEU A 209 6.18 -12.13 11.32
CA LEU A 209 6.58 -11.38 10.15
C LEU A 209 5.43 -11.31 9.13
N GLU A 210 5.29 -10.15 8.50
CA GLU A 210 4.38 -9.97 7.37
C GLU A 210 5.18 -10.01 6.07
N PHE A 211 4.79 -10.90 5.13
CA PHE A 211 5.39 -10.97 3.81
C PHE A 211 4.47 -10.38 2.74
N GLY A 212 4.94 -9.31 2.09
CA GLY A 212 4.28 -8.69 0.96
C GLY A 212 4.87 -9.16 -0.37
N ALA A 213 4.01 -9.30 -1.37
CA ALA A 213 4.45 -9.57 -2.73
C ALA A 213 3.65 -8.70 -3.70
N SER A 214 4.35 -8.05 -4.60
CA SER A 214 3.81 -7.25 -5.70
C SER A 214 4.14 -7.83 -7.08
N LYS A 215 5.08 -8.75 -7.17
CA LYS A 215 5.52 -9.44 -8.38
C LYS A 215 6.04 -10.84 -8.07
N LYS A 216 6.16 -11.66 -9.10
CA LYS A 216 6.74 -13.01 -9.00
C LYS A 216 8.17 -12.96 -8.46
N GLY A 217 8.48 -13.82 -7.51
CA GLY A 217 9.78 -13.97 -6.85
C GLY A 217 9.93 -13.19 -5.54
N ASP A 218 9.00 -12.29 -5.20
CA ASP A 218 9.07 -11.51 -3.97
C ASP A 218 8.99 -12.39 -2.71
N ILE A 219 8.08 -13.41 -2.68
CA ILE A 219 7.95 -14.35 -1.56
C ILE A 219 9.17 -15.23 -1.43
N LYS A 220 9.70 -15.75 -2.55
CA LYS A 220 10.94 -16.54 -2.55
C LYS A 220 12.09 -15.77 -1.91
N ASP A 221 12.26 -14.54 -2.30
CA ASP A 221 13.28 -13.63 -1.79
C ASP A 221 13.13 -13.33 -0.29
N LEU A 222 11.89 -13.31 0.22
CA LEU A 222 11.60 -13.12 1.64
C LEU A 222 11.82 -14.42 2.44
N ILE A 223 11.47 -15.57 1.89
CA ILE A 223 11.78 -16.90 2.47
C ILE A 223 13.29 -17.10 2.62
N ASP A 224 14.08 -16.63 1.67
CA ASP A 224 15.55 -16.63 1.75
C ASP A 224 16.09 -15.83 2.94
N ILE A 225 15.33 -14.85 3.45
CA ILE A 225 15.67 -14.09 4.66
C ILE A 225 15.19 -14.85 5.90
N ALA A 226 13.93 -15.30 5.89
CA ALA A 226 13.30 -15.96 7.02
C ALA A 226 12.38 -17.08 6.51
N LYS A 227 12.83 -18.34 6.65
CA LYS A 227 12.01 -19.50 6.38
C LYS A 227 10.94 -19.63 7.48
N PRO A 228 9.63 -19.82 7.13
CA PRO A 228 8.58 -19.96 8.13
C PRO A 228 8.65 -21.31 8.86
N ASP A 229 8.42 -21.32 10.16
CA ASP A 229 8.00 -22.51 10.92
C ASP A 229 6.47 -22.66 10.79
N ILE A 230 5.74 -21.54 10.88
CA ILE A 230 4.29 -21.48 10.71
C ILE A 230 3.98 -20.42 9.65
N ALA A 231 3.21 -20.77 8.63
CA ALA A 231 2.72 -19.85 7.61
C ALA A 231 1.21 -19.66 7.76
N ILE A 232 0.73 -18.41 7.76
CA ILE A 232 -0.70 -18.10 7.64
C ILE A 232 -0.96 -17.49 6.27
N ILE A 233 -1.85 -18.11 5.49
CA ILE A 233 -2.33 -17.57 4.23
C ILE A 233 -3.75 -17.04 4.45
N THR A 234 -3.88 -15.71 4.45
CA THR A 234 -5.13 -15.05 4.83
C THR A 234 -6.19 -15.08 3.73
N GLU A 235 -5.99 -14.34 2.67
CA GLU A 235 -6.91 -14.29 1.52
C GLU A 235 -6.13 -14.03 0.23
N ILE A 236 -6.49 -14.70 -0.85
CA ILE A 236 -5.94 -14.49 -2.19
C ILE A 236 -6.99 -13.82 -3.07
N GLY A 237 -6.58 -12.77 -3.78
CA GLY A 237 -7.42 -12.01 -4.71
C GLY A 237 -6.58 -11.16 -5.67
N TYR A 238 -7.23 -10.31 -6.44
CA TYR A 238 -6.67 -9.60 -7.60
C TYR A 238 -5.68 -8.45 -7.28
N MET A 239 -5.27 -8.30 -6.02
CA MET A 239 -4.28 -7.26 -5.64
C MET A 239 -2.99 -7.41 -6.47
N HIS A 240 -2.49 -6.29 -7.04
CA HIS A 240 -1.31 -6.24 -7.91
C HIS A 240 -1.39 -7.13 -9.17
N ILE A 241 -2.60 -7.40 -9.67
CA ILE A 241 -2.82 -8.24 -10.86
C ILE A 241 -2.05 -7.73 -12.09
N ASP A 242 -1.84 -6.41 -12.20
CA ASP A 242 -1.12 -5.80 -13.32
C ASP A 242 0.34 -6.22 -13.38
N THR A 243 0.97 -6.40 -12.22
CA THR A 243 2.37 -6.82 -12.13
C THR A 243 2.51 -8.34 -12.16
N PHE A 244 1.58 -9.07 -11.56
CA PHE A 244 1.54 -10.53 -11.58
C PHE A 244 1.07 -11.12 -12.91
N LYS A 245 0.31 -10.35 -13.73
CA LYS A 245 -0.25 -10.72 -15.04
C LYS A 245 -1.43 -11.71 -14.99
N SER A 246 -1.52 -12.61 -14.01
CA SER A 246 -2.63 -13.55 -13.85
C SER A 246 -2.89 -13.86 -12.38
N ILE A 247 -4.11 -14.32 -12.08
CA ILE A 247 -4.48 -14.77 -10.73
C ILE A 247 -3.67 -16.02 -10.32
N ASP A 248 -3.36 -16.91 -11.27
CA ASP A 248 -2.56 -18.12 -11.01
C ASP A 248 -1.15 -17.77 -10.53
N ASN A 249 -0.55 -16.70 -11.06
CA ASN A 249 0.75 -16.23 -10.60
C ASN A 249 0.65 -15.69 -9.16
N ILE A 250 -0.45 -15.03 -8.79
CA ILE A 250 -0.68 -14.56 -7.42
C ILE A 250 -0.84 -15.76 -6.48
N ILE A 251 -1.63 -16.75 -6.88
CA ILE A 251 -1.86 -17.98 -6.10
C ILE A 251 -0.53 -18.67 -5.84
N ARG A 252 0.22 -19.03 -6.90
CA ARG A 252 1.51 -19.73 -6.79
C ARG A 252 2.51 -18.95 -5.94
N GLU A 253 2.61 -17.63 -6.13
CA GLU A 253 3.55 -16.82 -5.37
C GLU A 253 3.23 -16.82 -3.87
N LYS A 254 1.95 -16.68 -3.48
CA LYS A 254 1.57 -16.64 -2.08
C LYS A 254 1.58 -18.02 -1.41
N MET A 255 1.14 -19.05 -2.14
CA MET A 255 1.15 -20.42 -1.64
C MET A 255 2.57 -20.97 -1.46
N LEU A 256 3.58 -20.40 -2.16
CA LEU A 256 4.98 -20.73 -1.95
C LEU A 256 5.40 -20.55 -0.48
N LEU A 257 4.80 -19.62 0.27
CA LEU A 257 5.07 -19.48 1.70
C LEU A 257 4.60 -20.71 2.47
N ALA A 258 3.39 -21.21 2.18
CA ALA A 258 2.83 -22.40 2.81
C ALA A 258 3.68 -23.65 2.48
N GLU A 259 4.11 -23.79 1.23
CA GLU A 259 4.96 -24.94 0.79
C GLU A 259 6.33 -25.00 1.48
N ASN A 260 6.79 -23.89 2.03
CA ASN A 260 8.09 -23.79 2.71
C ASN A 260 7.96 -23.79 4.25
N ALA A 261 6.75 -23.95 4.79
CA ALA A 261 6.48 -23.99 6.22
C ALA A 261 6.35 -25.44 6.74
N ASP A 262 6.60 -25.64 8.02
CA ASP A 262 6.27 -26.89 8.69
C ASP A 262 4.77 -27.06 8.90
N ILE A 263 4.11 -25.93 9.23
CA ILE A 263 2.65 -25.82 9.46
C ILE A 263 2.09 -24.70 8.58
N ALA A 264 1.06 -24.99 7.79
CA ALA A 264 0.33 -24.01 7.00
C ALA A 264 -1.09 -23.83 7.54
N VAL A 265 -1.41 -22.63 7.97
CA VAL A 265 -2.75 -22.21 8.43
C VAL A 265 -3.45 -21.53 7.26
N LEU A 266 -4.51 -22.16 6.75
CA LEU A 266 -5.09 -21.87 5.45
C LEU A 266 -6.55 -21.46 5.54
N ASN A 267 -6.87 -20.30 4.99
CA ASN A 267 -8.24 -19.80 4.88
C ASN A 267 -9.02 -20.56 3.79
N TYR A 268 -9.76 -21.59 4.17
CA TYR A 268 -10.57 -22.39 3.24
C TYR A 268 -11.89 -21.72 2.83
N GLU A 269 -12.23 -20.56 3.39
CA GLU A 269 -13.29 -19.72 2.84
C GLU A 269 -12.90 -19.09 1.49
N ASN A 270 -11.63 -19.10 1.15
CA ASN A 270 -11.10 -18.66 -0.14
C ASN A 270 -10.91 -19.86 -1.09
N ASP A 271 -11.65 -19.89 -2.20
CA ASP A 271 -11.63 -20.99 -3.17
C ASP A 271 -10.24 -21.24 -3.77
N TYR A 272 -9.46 -20.18 -4.01
CA TYR A 272 -8.10 -20.31 -4.56
C TYR A 272 -7.15 -21.03 -3.60
N ILE A 273 -7.35 -20.86 -2.28
CA ILE A 273 -6.55 -21.53 -1.25
C ILE A 273 -7.04 -22.97 -1.06
N ARG A 274 -8.37 -23.16 -0.97
CA ARG A 274 -8.98 -24.46 -0.73
C ARG A 274 -8.67 -25.48 -1.84
N ASN A 275 -8.67 -25.01 -3.10
CA ASN A 275 -8.46 -25.86 -4.28
C ASN A 275 -7.00 -25.90 -4.73
N TYR A 276 -6.06 -25.40 -3.91
CA TYR A 276 -4.64 -25.38 -4.28
C TYR A 276 -4.01 -26.77 -4.13
N GLU A 277 -3.37 -27.24 -5.19
CA GLU A 277 -2.60 -28.48 -5.21
C GLU A 277 -1.15 -28.22 -4.81
N PHE A 278 -0.75 -28.75 -3.66
CA PHE A 278 0.59 -28.57 -3.12
C PHE A 278 1.64 -29.40 -3.85
N VAL A 279 2.75 -28.78 -4.18
CA VAL A 279 3.97 -29.49 -4.61
C VAL A 279 4.63 -30.14 -3.39
N ASN A 280 4.80 -29.36 -2.32
CA ASN A 280 5.27 -29.83 -1.02
C ASN A 280 4.16 -29.57 0.00
N CYS A 281 3.52 -30.65 0.47
CA CYS A 281 2.39 -30.52 1.39
C CYS A 281 2.87 -30.36 2.85
N PRO A 282 2.66 -29.22 3.49
CA PRO A 282 2.92 -29.02 4.91
C PRO A 282 1.87 -29.73 5.78
N LYS A 283 1.99 -29.61 7.11
CA LYS A 283 0.87 -29.90 8.01
C LYS A 283 -0.17 -28.79 7.86
N VAL A 284 -1.34 -29.13 7.32
CA VAL A 284 -2.40 -28.15 7.05
C VAL A 284 -3.31 -27.99 8.27
N VAL A 285 -3.55 -26.74 8.63
CA VAL A 285 -4.55 -26.29 9.62
C VAL A 285 -5.54 -25.42 8.86
N SER A 286 -6.70 -25.99 8.48
CA SER A 286 -7.69 -25.30 7.67
C SER A 286 -8.73 -24.59 8.53
N TYR A 287 -9.09 -23.34 8.15
CA TYR A 287 -10.10 -22.56 8.83
C TYR A 287 -11.04 -21.82 7.87
N GLY A 288 -12.24 -21.52 8.35
CA GLY A 288 -13.23 -20.75 7.60
C GLY A 288 -14.56 -20.65 8.35
N ILE A 289 -15.58 -20.16 7.68
CA ILE A 289 -16.94 -20.08 8.20
C ILE A 289 -17.74 -21.29 7.72
N ASN A 290 -17.74 -21.52 6.40
CA ASN A 290 -18.46 -22.63 5.76
C ASN A 290 -17.54 -23.84 5.50
N HIS A 291 -16.23 -23.60 5.41
CA HIS A 291 -15.24 -24.61 5.03
C HIS A 291 -14.06 -24.62 6.00
N GLY A 292 -13.43 -25.78 6.16
CA GLY A 292 -12.27 -25.98 7.02
C GLY A 292 -12.58 -26.77 8.28
N ASP A 293 -11.53 -27.27 8.94
CA ASP A 293 -11.65 -28.02 10.19
C ASP A 293 -11.99 -27.10 11.37
N TYR A 294 -11.47 -25.87 11.34
CA TYR A 294 -11.79 -24.84 12.32
C TYR A 294 -12.81 -23.87 11.76
N ARG A 295 -13.94 -23.71 12.46
CA ARG A 295 -15.04 -22.91 11.97
C ARG A 295 -15.55 -21.91 13.01
N ALA A 296 -16.01 -20.76 12.51
CA ALA A 296 -16.82 -19.82 13.29
C ALA A 296 -18.28 -20.04 12.90
N LEU A 297 -19.10 -20.49 13.85
CA LEU A 297 -20.53 -20.72 13.69
C LEU A 297 -21.32 -19.75 14.56
N ASN A 298 -22.66 -19.70 14.38
CA ASN A 298 -23.57 -18.85 15.15
C ASN A 298 -23.14 -17.37 15.18
N ILE A 299 -22.63 -16.88 14.05
CA ILE A 299 -22.11 -15.50 13.95
C ILE A 299 -23.28 -14.52 14.08
N ASN A 300 -23.22 -13.68 15.11
CA ASN A 300 -24.18 -12.59 15.35
C ASN A 300 -23.41 -11.30 15.65
N ASN A 301 -23.32 -10.39 14.66
CA ASN A 301 -22.54 -9.13 14.74
C ASN A 301 -21.06 -9.34 15.14
N GLN A 302 -20.79 -9.30 16.45
CA GLN A 302 -19.46 -9.37 17.05
C GLN A 302 -19.27 -10.63 17.91
N GLU A 303 -20.22 -11.56 17.86
CA GLU A 303 -20.16 -12.81 18.61
C GLU A 303 -20.10 -14.00 17.64
N PHE A 304 -19.38 -15.05 18.03
CA PHE A 304 -19.36 -16.32 17.30
C PHE A 304 -18.91 -17.47 18.20
N ASP A 305 -19.30 -18.67 17.81
CA ASP A 305 -18.84 -19.89 18.44
C ASP A 305 -17.70 -20.51 17.64
N PHE A 306 -16.60 -20.83 18.31
CA PHE A 306 -15.41 -21.46 17.72
C PHE A 306 -15.52 -22.97 17.82
N TYR A 307 -15.44 -23.63 16.68
CA TYR A 307 -15.53 -25.09 16.54
C TYR A 307 -14.25 -25.66 15.93
N TYR A 308 -13.86 -26.85 16.37
CA TYR A 308 -12.91 -27.73 15.67
C TYR A 308 -13.67 -28.93 15.14
N LYS A 309 -13.76 -29.09 13.82
CA LYS A 309 -14.69 -30.01 13.16
C LYS A 309 -16.10 -29.76 13.64
N ASP A 310 -16.73 -30.70 14.33
CA ASP A 310 -18.09 -30.55 14.86
C ASP A 310 -18.13 -30.36 16.38
N GLU A 311 -16.96 -30.23 17.03
CA GLU A 311 -16.84 -30.03 18.46
C GLU A 311 -16.78 -28.55 18.80
N PHE A 312 -17.67 -28.10 19.71
CA PHE A 312 -17.62 -26.75 20.27
C PHE A 312 -16.39 -26.59 21.17
N ILE A 313 -15.61 -25.54 20.95
CA ILE A 313 -14.40 -25.26 21.73
C ILE A 313 -14.64 -24.10 22.70
N GLU A 314 -15.11 -22.93 22.19
CA GLU A 314 -15.25 -21.74 23.01
C GLU A 314 -16.14 -20.71 22.33
N HIS A 315 -16.81 -19.87 23.12
CA HIS A 315 -17.55 -18.70 22.64
C HIS A 315 -16.69 -17.45 22.67
N PHE A 316 -16.81 -16.63 21.61
CA PHE A 316 -16.07 -15.37 21.49
C PHE A 316 -17.03 -14.19 21.30
N ASP A 317 -16.80 -13.15 22.09
CA ASP A 317 -17.42 -11.84 21.97
C ASP A 317 -16.29 -10.83 21.70
N ILE A 318 -16.27 -10.25 20.50
CA ILE A 318 -15.18 -9.46 19.97
C ILE A 318 -15.60 -8.02 19.69
N ASN A 319 -14.67 -7.08 19.78
CA ASN A 319 -14.91 -5.68 19.37
C ASN A 319 -14.34 -5.39 17.95
N LEU A 320 -14.32 -6.41 17.10
CA LEU A 320 -13.83 -6.31 15.73
C LEU A 320 -15.01 -6.38 14.77
N LEU A 321 -14.99 -5.58 13.71
CA LEU A 321 -16.10 -5.45 12.78
C LEU A 321 -15.91 -6.26 11.51
N GLY A 322 -17.01 -6.80 11.05
CA GLY A 322 -17.11 -7.50 9.76
C GLY A 322 -16.55 -8.92 9.78
N THR A 323 -17.12 -9.74 8.91
CA THR A 323 -16.79 -11.16 8.77
C THR A 323 -15.31 -11.42 8.47
N HIS A 324 -14.65 -10.49 7.77
CA HIS A 324 -13.22 -10.58 7.49
C HIS A 324 -12.36 -10.51 8.76
N SER A 325 -12.79 -9.74 9.78
CA SER A 325 -12.09 -9.67 11.07
C SER A 325 -12.23 -10.97 11.85
N ILE A 326 -13.41 -11.60 11.80
CA ILE A 326 -13.64 -12.95 12.35
C ILE A 326 -12.69 -13.96 11.67
N LEU A 327 -12.59 -13.94 10.34
CA LEU A 327 -11.71 -14.84 9.59
C LEU A 327 -10.23 -14.61 9.95
N ASN A 328 -9.78 -13.35 10.09
CA ASN A 328 -8.42 -13.05 10.50
C ASN A 328 -8.11 -13.58 11.91
N LEU A 329 -9.05 -13.42 12.84
CA LEU A 329 -8.94 -13.94 14.21
C LEU A 329 -8.97 -15.47 14.22
N LEU A 330 -9.87 -16.08 13.43
CA LEU A 330 -10.06 -17.52 13.37
C LEU A 330 -8.79 -18.27 12.95
N GLY A 331 -8.02 -17.72 11.98
CA GLY A 331 -6.73 -18.28 11.60
C GLY A 331 -5.74 -18.33 12.75
N ILE A 332 -5.81 -17.38 13.68
CA ILE A 332 -4.93 -17.35 14.87
C ILE A 332 -5.47 -18.32 15.93
N LEU A 333 -6.78 -18.32 16.18
CA LEU A 333 -7.41 -19.26 17.12
C LEU A 333 -7.13 -20.71 16.72
N SER A 334 -7.16 -20.99 15.41
CA SER A 334 -6.88 -22.33 14.87
C SER A 334 -5.47 -22.80 15.23
N ILE A 335 -4.45 -21.94 15.08
CA ILE A 335 -3.07 -22.32 15.45
C ILE A 335 -2.88 -22.40 16.96
N ILE A 336 -3.54 -21.53 17.75
CA ILE A 336 -3.48 -21.60 19.22
C ILE A 336 -4.05 -22.94 19.70
N HIS A 337 -5.21 -23.35 19.19
CA HIS A 337 -5.80 -24.64 19.54
C HIS A 337 -4.94 -25.82 19.01
N TYR A 338 -4.44 -25.75 17.78
CA TYR A 338 -3.56 -26.77 17.21
C TYR A 338 -2.28 -26.99 18.05
N LEU A 339 -1.71 -25.90 18.60
CA LEU A 339 -0.56 -25.95 19.50
C LEU A 339 -0.93 -26.39 20.93
N ARG A 340 -2.22 -26.73 21.18
CA ARG A 340 -2.76 -27.15 22.49
C ARG A 340 -2.59 -26.10 23.58
N LEU A 341 -2.64 -24.82 23.22
CA LEU A 341 -2.62 -23.71 24.16
C LEU A 341 -4.04 -23.43 24.69
N ASP A 342 -4.13 -22.87 25.89
CA ASP A 342 -5.41 -22.60 26.55
C ASP A 342 -6.19 -21.47 25.84
N ILE A 343 -7.15 -21.85 25.01
CA ILE A 343 -7.97 -20.95 24.21
C ILE A 343 -8.81 -19.98 25.07
N LYS A 344 -9.14 -20.35 26.31
CA LYS A 344 -9.88 -19.50 27.26
C LYS A 344 -9.13 -18.23 27.64
N LYS A 345 -7.81 -18.23 27.56
CA LYS A 345 -7.05 -16.99 27.76
C LYS A 345 -7.36 -15.97 26.66
N VAL A 346 -7.60 -16.42 25.44
CA VAL A 346 -7.94 -15.54 24.32
C VAL A 346 -9.38 -15.04 24.44
N SER A 347 -10.36 -15.90 24.80
CA SER A 347 -11.75 -15.47 24.93
C SER A 347 -11.92 -14.40 26.02
N ARG A 348 -11.15 -14.46 27.11
CA ARG A 348 -11.16 -13.44 28.19
C ARG A 348 -10.73 -12.05 27.73
N ILE A 349 -9.88 -11.95 26.72
CA ILE A 349 -9.38 -10.67 26.20
C ILE A 349 -9.99 -10.30 24.84
N SER A 350 -10.88 -11.11 24.32
CA SER A 350 -11.39 -10.96 22.96
C SER A 350 -12.03 -9.60 22.68
N LYS A 351 -12.70 -8.99 23.69
CA LYS A 351 -13.29 -7.64 23.62
C LYS A 351 -12.27 -6.50 23.55
N VAL A 352 -11.06 -6.72 24.03
CA VAL A 352 -9.99 -5.70 24.03
C VAL A 352 -8.97 -5.90 22.90
N LEU A 353 -9.18 -6.91 22.04
CA LEU A 353 -8.38 -7.09 20.84
C LEU A 353 -8.62 -5.93 19.87
N GLU A 354 -7.54 -5.34 19.41
CA GLU A 354 -7.57 -4.19 18.50
C GLU A 354 -7.07 -4.58 17.11
N SER A 355 -7.75 -4.06 16.09
CA SER A 355 -7.25 -4.12 14.70
C SER A 355 -6.22 -3.02 14.44
N GLU A 356 -5.54 -3.10 13.32
CA GLU A 356 -4.69 -1.99 12.81
C GLU A 356 -5.56 -0.76 12.54
N LYS A 357 -5.01 0.43 12.84
CA LYS A 357 -5.69 1.71 12.57
C LYS A 357 -6.05 1.87 11.09
N ASN A 358 -7.14 2.58 10.80
CA ASN A 358 -7.68 2.84 9.46
C ASN A 358 -8.10 1.55 8.71
N ARG A 359 -8.47 0.50 9.45
CA ARG A 359 -9.02 -0.73 8.90
C ARG A 359 -10.35 -1.01 9.58
N LEU A 360 -11.40 -0.38 9.03
CA LEU A 360 -12.77 -0.42 9.52
C LEU A 360 -12.91 -0.01 11.00
N GLU A 361 -12.26 1.11 11.34
CA GLU A 361 -12.33 1.71 12.68
C GLU A 361 -13.62 2.54 12.82
N ILE A 362 -14.38 2.35 13.90
CA ILE A 362 -15.55 3.18 14.20
C ILE A 362 -15.17 4.31 15.15
N LYS A 363 -15.46 5.55 14.74
CA LYS A 363 -15.36 6.76 15.58
C LYS A 363 -16.74 7.36 15.76
N LYS A 364 -17.25 7.36 16.99
CA LYS A 364 -18.53 8.03 17.34
C LYS A 364 -18.26 9.40 17.93
N ILE A 365 -18.82 10.44 17.33
CA ILE A 365 -18.67 11.84 17.77
C ILE A 365 -20.07 12.45 17.87
N GLY A 366 -20.67 12.39 19.06
CA GLY A 366 -22.08 12.78 19.25
C GLY A 366 -23.02 11.89 18.42
N SER A 367 -23.85 12.50 17.57
CA SER A 367 -24.76 11.78 16.66
C SER A 367 -24.10 11.34 15.34
N ARG A 368 -22.80 11.48 15.21
CA ARG A 368 -22.03 11.15 13.99
C ARG A 368 -21.29 9.83 14.16
N VAL A 369 -21.30 9.03 13.12
CA VAL A 369 -20.50 7.80 13.04
C VAL A 369 -19.55 7.93 11.86
N ILE A 370 -18.26 7.72 12.09
CA ILE A 370 -17.24 7.66 11.03
C ILE A 370 -16.70 6.24 11.02
N LEU A 371 -16.84 5.58 9.88
CA LEU A 371 -16.25 4.28 9.57
C LEU A 371 -14.99 4.55 8.74
N ASP A 372 -13.82 4.31 9.29
CA ASP A 372 -12.54 4.59 8.65
C ASP A 372 -11.92 3.30 8.15
N ASP A 373 -12.05 3.02 6.85
CA ASP A 373 -11.41 1.90 6.12
C ASP A 373 -10.54 2.44 4.98
N SER A 374 -9.77 3.48 5.29
CA SER A 374 -9.05 4.26 4.28
C SER A 374 -7.72 3.65 3.83
N PHE A 375 -7.26 2.53 4.40
CA PHE A 375 -5.90 2.06 4.12
C PHE A 375 -5.74 1.40 2.75
N ASN A 376 -6.53 0.37 2.44
CA ASN A 376 -6.57 -0.34 1.15
C ASN A 376 -7.93 -0.99 0.99
N SER A 377 -8.48 -0.98 -0.20
CA SER A 377 -9.79 -1.54 -0.49
C SER A 377 -9.73 -2.72 -1.45
N ASN A 378 -10.66 -3.63 -1.27
CA ASN A 378 -10.99 -4.70 -2.20
C ASN A 378 -12.50 -4.88 -2.26
N LEU A 379 -13.00 -5.53 -3.31
CA LEU A 379 -14.45 -5.63 -3.54
C LEU A 379 -15.23 -6.27 -2.36
N LYS A 380 -14.69 -7.32 -1.75
CA LYS A 380 -15.33 -8.03 -0.64
C LYS A 380 -15.30 -7.18 0.65
N GLY A 381 -14.15 -6.57 0.97
CA GLY A 381 -14.00 -5.65 2.10
C GLY A 381 -14.90 -4.44 1.95
N PHE A 382 -14.91 -3.79 0.78
CA PHE A 382 -15.75 -2.65 0.48
C PHE A 382 -17.25 -2.98 0.65
N LYS A 383 -17.71 -4.11 0.09
CA LYS A 383 -19.10 -4.58 0.31
C LYS A 383 -19.39 -4.83 1.79
N GLY A 384 -18.43 -5.37 2.54
CA GLY A 384 -18.54 -5.54 3.99
C GLY A 384 -18.68 -4.21 4.73
N ALA A 385 -17.85 -3.22 4.41
CA ALA A 385 -17.91 -1.88 4.99
C ALA A 385 -19.24 -1.15 4.63
N LEU A 386 -19.72 -1.32 3.39
CA LEU A 386 -21.03 -0.80 2.97
C LEU A 386 -22.20 -1.41 3.77
N ASN A 387 -22.15 -2.69 4.07
CA ASN A 387 -23.17 -3.35 4.90
C ASN A 387 -23.19 -2.79 6.34
N ILE A 388 -22.01 -2.48 6.89
CA ILE A 388 -21.90 -1.84 8.20
C ILE A 388 -22.42 -0.40 8.14
N LEU A 389 -22.14 0.34 7.06
CA LEU A 389 -22.70 1.68 6.83
C LEU A 389 -24.23 1.63 6.74
N LYS A 390 -24.78 0.65 6.02
CA LYS A 390 -26.24 0.43 5.87
C LYS A 390 -26.94 0.27 7.20
N ALA A 391 -26.31 -0.38 8.17
CA ALA A 391 -26.85 -0.61 9.51
C ALA A 391 -26.83 0.65 10.40
N GLN A 392 -26.13 1.73 9.97
CA GLN A 392 -26.07 2.96 10.75
C GLN A 392 -27.33 3.82 10.56
N GLN A 393 -27.68 4.59 11.61
CA GLN A 393 -28.75 5.57 11.57
C GLN A 393 -28.29 6.90 10.95
N GLY A 394 -29.23 7.65 10.37
CA GLY A 394 -28.98 8.96 9.77
C GLY A 394 -28.61 8.91 8.29
N LYS A 395 -28.11 10.04 7.75
CA LYS A 395 -27.71 10.15 6.33
C LYS A 395 -26.40 9.38 6.10
N ARG A 396 -26.43 8.40 5.20
CA ARG A 396 -25.30 7.50 4.92
C ARG A 396 -24.47 8.05 3.77
N ILE A 397 -23.24 8.39 4.06
CA ILE A 397 -22.33 9.09 3.14
C ILE A 397 -21.13 8.20 2.88
N LEU A 398 -20.77 8.02 1.62
CA LEU A 398 -19.55 7.34 1.18
C LEU A 398 -18.56 8.36 0.62
N LEU A 399 -17.32 8.32 1.08
CA LEU A 399 -16.20 9.08 0.55
C LEU A 399 -15.14 8.11 0.04
N THR A 400 -14.91 8.05 -1.29
CA THR A 400 -14.04 7.01 -1.88
C THR A 400 -13.44 7.42 -3.23
N PRO A 401 -12.21 7.00 -3.54
CA PRO A 401 -11.66 6.98 -4.91
C PRO A 401 -12.07 5.74 -5.72
N GLY A 402 -12.90 4.84 -5.14
CA GLY A 402 -13.16 3.52 -5.71
C GLY A 402 -12.00 2.55 -5.46
N ILE A 403 -12.04 1.39 -6.10
CA ILE A 403 -10.96 0.40 -6.04
C ILE A 403 -9.93 0.75 -7.11
N VAL A 404 -8.66 0.88 -6.71
CA VAL A 404 -7.54 1.24 -7.58
C VAL A 404 -6.64 0.04 -7.88
N GLU A 405 -5.75 0.16 -8.90
CA GLU A 405 -4.76 -0.87 -9.28
C GLU A 405 -5.36 -2.20 -9.80
N VAL A 406 -6.57 -2.14 -10.37
CA VAL A 406 -7.29 -3.32 -10.90
C VAL A 406 -7.55 -3.25 -12.42
N ASN A 407 -7.05 -2.22 -13.11
CA ASN A 407 -7.12 -1.90 -14.55
C ASN A 407 -8.12 -2.73 -15.39
N LYS A 408 -7.71 -3.92 -15.85
CA LYS A 408 -8.49 -4.82 -16.72
C LYS A 408 -9.83 -5.24 -16.10
N TYR A 409 -9.93 -5.34 -14.78
CA TYR A 409 -11.13 -5.78 -14.05
C TYR A 409 -11.95 -4.62 -13.50
N LEU A 410 -11.50 -3.37 -13.70
CA LEU A 410 -12.14 -2.18 -13.14
C LEU A 410 -13.63 -2.07 -13.51
N LYS A 411 -13.96 -2.33 -14.78
CA LYS A 411 -15.35 -2.26 -15.24
C LYS A 411 -16.26 -3.27 -14.53
N GLN A 412 -15.81 -4.53 -14.45
CA GLN A 412 -16.56 -5.60 -13.77
C GLN A 412 -16.72 -5.29 -12.27
N ILE A 413 -15.63 -4.86 -11.63
CA ILE A 413 -15.64 -4.50 -10.21
C ILE A 413 -16.58 -3.32 -9.96
N ASN A 414 -16.57 -2.29 -10.80
CA ASN A 414 -17.45 -1.14 -10.67
C ASN A 414 -18.91 -1.47 -10.95
N ASP A 415 -19.23 -2.48 -11.79
CA ASP A 415 -20.60 -2.98 -12.00
C ASP A 415 -21.16 -3.55 -10.70
N GLU A 416 -20.42 -4.43 -10.05
CA GLU A 416 -20.82 -5.02 -8.78
C GLU A 416 -20.85 -4.00 -7.64
N LEU A 417 -19.87 -3.09 -7.62
CA LEU A 417 -19.74 -2.08 -6.57
C LEU A 417 -20.84 -1.03 -6.64
N SER A 418 -21.22 -0.57 -7.84
CA SER A 418 -22.27 0.42 -8.04
C SER A 418 -23.62 -0.04 -7.47
N THR A 419 -23.98 -1.29 -7.70
CA THR A 419 -25.20 -1.91 -7.13
C THR A 419 -25.15 -1.92 -5.60
N SER A 420 -24.00 -2.29 -5.03
CA SER A 420 -23.83 -2.36 -3.57
C SER A 420 -23.87 -0.95 -2.94
N ILE A 421 -23.22 0.04 -3.57
CA ILE A 421 -23.24 1.45 -3.12
C ILE A 421 -24.67 1.99 -3.16
N ALA A 422 -25.40 1.75 -4.25
CA ALA A 422 -26.77 2.24 -4.40
C ALA A 422 -27.73 1.66 -3.34
N ALA A 423 -27.50 0.42 -2.89
CA ALA A 423 -28.30 -0.21 -1.85
C ALA A 423 -27.97 0.27 -0.42
N CYS A 424 -26.84 0.93 -0.21
CA CYS A 424 -26.31 1.23 1.11
C CYS A 424 -26.15 2.73 1.41
N CYS A 425 -26.01 3.57 0.39
CA CYS A 425 -25.67 4.98 0.54
C CYS A 425 -26.80 5.90 0.13
N ASP A 426 -26.84 7.09 0.71
CA ASP A 426 -27.71 8.21 0.30
C ASP A 426 -26.93 9.28 -0.45
N VAL A 427 -25.63 9.44 -0.11
CA VAL A 427 -24.71 10.40 -0.73
C VAL A 427 -23.40 9.69 -1.05
N VAL A 428 -22.84 9.98 -2.23
CA VAL A 428 -21.54 9.44 -2.66
C VAL A 428 -20.63 10.59 -3.08
N ILE A 429 -19.46 10.67 -2.43
CA ILE A 429 -18.41 11.63 -2.76
C ILE A 429 -17.25 10.87 -3.39
N LEU A 430 -17.10 10.99 -4.70
CA LEU A 430 -16.07 10.34 -5.49
C LEU A 430 -14.82 11.21 -5.54
N VAL A 431 -13.68 10.64 -5.12
CA VAL A 431 -12.40 11.34 -5.05
C VAL A 431 -11.56 11.04 -6.28
N GLY A 432 -11.19 12.09 -7.05
CA GLY A 432 -10.38 11.98 -8.26
C GLY A 432 -11.18 11.70 -9.52
N ILE A 433 -11.31 12.73 -10.36
CA ILE A 433 -12.20 12.77 -11.53
C ILE A 433 -11.92 11.65 -12.55
N ARG A 434 -10.63 11.35 -12.80
CA ARG A 434 -10.27 10.39 -13.86
C ARG A 434 -10.54 8.95 -13.48
N GLN A 435 -10.12 8.50 -12.30
CA GLN A 435 -10.26 7.10 -11.89
C GLN A 435 -11.68 6.75 -11.49
N THR A 436 -12.46 7.72 -10.99
CA THR A 436 -13.86 7.48 -10.60
C THR A 436 -14.87 7.66 -11.74
N LYS A 437 -14.39 8.07 -12.93
CA LYS A 437 -15.26 8.35 -14.08
C LYS A 437 -16.20 7.19 -14.45
N ASP A 438 -15.67 5.96 -14.51
CA ASP A 438 -16.50 4.79 -14.83
C ASP A 438 -17.51 4.50 -13.72
N LEU A 439 -17.11 4.54 -12.46
CA LEU A 439 -17.99 4.35 -11.31
C LEU A 439 -19.08 5.43 -11.25
N TYR A 440 -18.74 6.70 -11.54
CA TYR A 440 -19.72 7.80 -11.63
C TYR A 440 -20.83 7.48 -12.63
N TYR A 441 -20.49 7.06 -13.87
CA TYR A 441 -21.49 6.74 -14.87
C TYR A 441 -22.37 5.54 -14.49
N LYS A 442 -21.82 4.55 -13.78
CA LYS A 442 -22.56 3.39 -13.28
C LYS A 442 -23.47 3.73 -12.10
N LEU A 443 -23.14 4.74 -11.31
CA LEU A 443 -23.96 5.22 -10.21
C LEU A 443 -25.08 6.18 -10.67
N LYS A 444 -24.89 6.88 -11.77
CA LYS A 444 -25.83 7.90 -12.29
C LYS A 444 -27.28 7.41 -12.48
N PRO A 445 -27.57 6.14 -12.86
CA PRO A 445 -28.93 5.65 -12.98
C PRO A 445 -29.68 5.49 -11.66
N TYR A 446 -28.97 5.46 -10.53
CA TYR A 446 -29.58 5.31 -9.21
C TYR A 446 -29.96 6.66 -8.61
N ASN A 447 -30.94 6.64 -7.71
CA ASN A 447 -31.37 7.85 -7.01
C ASN A 447 -30.44 8.20 -5.84
N LEU A 448 -29.23 8.69 -6.18
CA LEU A 448 -28.16 9.04 -5.26
C LEU A 448 -27.74 10.50 -5.45
N GLU A 449 -27.38 11.18 -4.37
CA GLU A 449 -26.66 12.45 -4.44
C GLU A 449 -25.17 12.15 -4.71
N ILE A 450 -24.66 12.48 -5.90
CA ILE A 450 -23.29 12.15 -6.31
C ILE A 450 -22.48 13.42 -6.51
N TYR A 451 -21.35 13.50 -5.82
CA TYR A 451 -20.38 14.58 -5.95
C TYR A 451 -19.05 13.99 -6.45
N VAL A 452 -18.31 14.78 -7.24
CA VAL A 452 -16.96 14.40 -7.71
C VAL A 452 -16.01 15.52 -7.33
N VAL A 453 -14.97 15.17 -6.59
CA VAL A 453 -13.99 16.09 -6.03
C VAL A 453 -12.58 15.73 -6.48
N ASN A 454 -11.64 16.69 -6.40
CA ASN A 454 -10.26 16.44 -6.86
C ASN A 454 -9.44 15.64 -5.84
N ASP A 455 -9.62 15.92 -4.55
CA ASP A 455 -8.84 15.28 -3.50
C ASP A 455 -9.68 14.99 -2.24
N PHE A 456 -9.06 14.27 -1.30
CA PHE A 456 -9.69 13.87 -0.05
C PHE A 456 -10.11 15.08 0.81
N PHE A 457 -9.29 16.15 0.84
CA PHE A 457 -9.58 17.31 1.70
C PHE A 457 -10.82 18.05 1.22
N GLU A 458 -10.97 18.21 -0.11
CA GLU A 458 -12.17 18.78 -0.72
C GLU A 458 -13.39 17.90 -0.38
N GLY A 459 -13.28 16.59 -0.53
CA GLY A 459 -14.33 15.62 -0.20
C GLY A 459 -14.72 15.64 1.27
N TYR A 460 -13.74 15.68 2.17
CA TYR A 460 -14.02 15.75 3.60
C TYR A 460 -14.64 17.09 4.02
N SER A 461 -14.22 18.20 3.41
CA SER A 461 -14.85 19.52 3.61
C SER A 461 -16.29 19.53 3.15
N LEU A 462 -16.60 18.91 2.01
CA LEU A 462 -17.96 18.73 1.51
C LEU A 462 -18.80 17.87 2.48
N TYR A 463 -18.25 16.76 2.98
CA TYR A 463 -18.89 15.97 4.03
C TYR A 463 -19.23 16.83 5.26
N GLN A 464 -18.29 17.68 5.72
CA GLN A 464 -18.54 18.56 6.86
C GLN A 464 -19.67 19.55 6.60
N ALA A 465 -19.80 20.07 5.37
CA ALA A 465 -20.91 20.94 4.97
C ALA A 465 -22.25 20.18 4.99
N ILE A 466 -22.29 18.98 4.36
CA ILE A 466 -23.48 18.13 4.35
C ILE A 466 -23.89 17.77 5.78
N ASN A 467 -22.96 17.39 6.62
CA ASN A 467 -23.23 16.99 7.99
C ASN A 467 -23.89 18.11 8.84
N LYS A 468 -23.66 19.39 8.53
CA LYS A 468 -24.34 20.51 9.21
C LYS A 468 -25.84 20.56 8.90
N CYS A 469 -26.26 20.00 7.79
CA CYS A 469 -27.65 20.00 7.32
C CYS A 469 -28.51 18.87 7.93
N TYR A 470 -27.88 17.88 8.59
CA TYR A 470 -28.58 16.69 9.11
C TYR A 470 -28.30 16.48 10.60
N LYS A 471 -29.34 16.00 11.35
CA LYS A 471 -29.24 15.70 12.79
C LYS A 471 -28.33 14.52 13.13
N GLY A 472 -27.97 13.69 12.14
CA GLY A 472 -27.06 12.57 12.29
C GLY A 472 -26.54 12.09 10.93
N THR A 473 -25.29 11.73 10.86
CA THR A 473 -24.65 11.22 9.65
C THR A 473 -23.77 10.02 9.97
N ALA A 474 -23.72 9.07 9.03
CA ALA A 474 -22.73 8.00 9.01
C ALA A 474 -21.86 8.18 7.77
N LEU A 475 -20.56 8.38 7.98
CA LEU A 475 -19.55 8.51 6.93
C LEU A 475 -18.73 7.23 6.84
N LEU A 476 -18.67 6.63 5.67
CA LEU A 476 -17.67 5.63 5.34
C LEU A 476 -16.56 6.28 4.51
N ILE A 477 -15.34 6.21 5.02
CA ILE A 477 -14.14 6.55 4.26
C ILE A 477 -13.54 5.23 3.79
N GLU A 478 -13.64 4.97 2.49
CA GLU A 478 -13.23 3.71 1.90
C GLU A 478 -12.11 3.93 0.89
N ASN A 479 -10.96 3.33 1.16
CA ASN A 479 -9.73 3.46 0.40
C ASN A 479 -9.09 4.84 0.46
N ASP A 480 -7.79 4.93 0.17
CA ASP A 480 -7.05 6.18 -0.07
C ASP A 480 -6.49 6.18 -1.49
N LEU A 481 -6.32 7.35 -2.06
CA LEU A 481 -5.63 7.50 -3.34
C LEU A 481 -4.14 7.21 -3.15
N PRO A 482 -3.57 6.24 -3.88
CA PRO A 482 -2.13 6.10 -3.96
C PRO A 482 -1.47 7.41 -4.39
N ASP A 483 -0.28 7.68 -3.88
CA ASP A 483 0.46 8.92 -4.14
C ASP A 483 0.64 9.25 -5.63
N LEU A 484 0.68 8.24 -6.50
CA LEU A 484 0.77 8.39 -7.95
C LEU A 484 -0.48 9.03 -8.58
N TYR A 485 -1.64 8.94 -7.91
CA TYR A 485 -2.92 9.49 -8.36
C TYR A 485 -3.24 10.83 -7.72
N LYS A 486 -2.51 11.24 -6.66
CA LYS A 486 -2.68 12.54 -5.98
C LYS A 486 -2.05 13.65 -6.84
N ARG A 487 -2.75 14.11 -7.86
CA ARG A 487 -2.36 15.30 -8.64
C ARG A 487 -3.12 16.51 -8.13
N ARG A 488 -2.39 17.58 -7.78
CA ARG A 488 -2.98 18.82 -7.27
C ARG A 488 -3.70 19.66 -8.32
N PHE A 489 -3.44 19.44 -9.62
CA PHE A 489 -4.11 20.16 -10.70
C PHE A 489 -4.34 19.27 -11.91
N ILE A 490 -5.54 19.35 -12.44
CA ILE A 490 -5.95 18.90 -13.76
C ILE A 490 -6.34 20.18 -14.50
N ILE A 491 -5.57 20.53 -15.49
CA ILE A 491 -6.02 21.37 -16.59
C ILE A 491 -6.56 20.44 -17.66
#